data_ba393797a93b0670efae17ee979ebcae
#
_entry.id   ba393797a93b0670efae17ee979ebcae
#
_cell.length_a   1.000
_cell.length_b   1.000
_cell.length_c   1.000
_cell.angle_alpha   90.00
_cell.angle_beta   90.00
_cell.angle_gamma   90.00
#
_symmetry.space_group_name_H-M   'P 1'
#
loop_
_entity.id
_entity.type
_entity.pdbx_description
1 polymer ?
#
loop_
_entity_poly.entity_id
_entity_poly.type
_entity_poly.pdbx_seq_one_letter_code
_entity_poly.pdbx_strand_id
1 'polypeptide(L)'
;MLSLCHSMKPYARKTEPRPAKSLAAPEAASGPSAMEERGETFKAEILRELPEDEEISFCRQGEYVELCAGPHVAYTSAVRAFKLLSVAGAYWRGDERNPMLTRIYGTSFPSQELLEEHLNRLEEAKKRDHRKLGRELGLFALFKEGPGFPFFLPKGLILKNLLIDYWRQLHAREGYRETSTPVILNRQLWETSGHWEHYRDNMYTTAIDGADFCVKPMSCPGGMLVCQMEPRSYRDLPLRFSELGLIHRNEKSGTRR
;
A
#
# COMPACT_ATOMS: atom_id res chain seq x y z
N MET A 1 20.85 15.26 9.06
CA MET A 1 21.61 14.02 9.36
C MET A 1 20.60 12.91 9.58
N LEU A 2 20.74 11.80 8.92
CA LEU A 2 19.67 10.89 8.53
C LEU A 2 19.32 9.87 9.60
N SER A 3 18.01 9.71 9.87
CA SER A 3 17.50 8.51 10.53
C SER A 3 17.52 7.34 9.54
N LEU A 4 18.52 6.48 9.65
CA LEU A 4 18.62 5.21 8.90
C LEU A 4 17.68 4.12 9.46
N CYS A 5 16.85 4.46 10.45
CA CYS A 5 16.12 3.48 11.24
C CYS A 5 14.70 3.12 10.74
N HIS A 6 14.12 3.82 9.78
CA HIS A 6 12.65 3.73 9.60
C HIS A 6 12.14 2.84 8.46
N SER A 7 12.94 2.03 7.80
CA SER A 7 12.40 1.23 6.69
C SER A 7 13.18 -0.05 6.34
N MET A 8 13.83 -0.68 7.30
CA MET A 8 14.35 -2.03 7.09
C MET A 8 13.36 -3.05 7.65
N LYS A 9 12.38 -3.49 6.84
CA LYS A 9 11.71 -4.76 7.15
C LYS A 9 12.75 -5.87 6.93
N PRO A 10 13.12 -6.64 7.95
CA PRO A 10 14.09 -7.71 7.80
C PRO A 10 13.45 -8.84 6.99
N TYR A 11 14.13 -9.27 5.94
CA TYR A 11 13.95 -10.60 5.38
C TYR A 11 14.64 -11.56 6.37
N ALA A 12 13.99 -11.86 7.48
CA ALA A 12 14.51 -12.71 8.53
C ALA A 12 14.06 -14.14 8.32
N ARG A 13 14.99 -15.03 7.95
CA ARG A 13 14.93 -16.40 8.43
C ARG A 13 14.94 -16.35 9.96
N LYS A 14 14.03 -17.10 10.60
CA LYS A 14 13.95 -17.27 12.04
C LYS A 14 15.30 -17.73 12.61
N THR A 15 16.07 -16.79 13.12
CA THR A 15 17.09 -17.02 14.15
C THR A 15 16.69 -16.13 15.31
N GLU A 16 16.61 -16.70 16.49
CA GLU A 16 16.18 -16.02 17.70
C GLU A 16 16.97 -14.71 17.90
N PRO A 17 16.29 -13.59 18.19
CA PRO A 17 16.97 -12.33 18.40
C PRO A 17 17.74 -12.38 19.72
N ARG A 18 19.06 -12.27 19.67
CA ARG A 18 19.81 -11.82 20.85
C ARG A 18 19.41 -10.37 21.12
N PRO A 19 19.00 -10.02 22.36
CA PRO A 19 18.59 -8.67 22.67
C PRO A 19 19.78 -7.72 22.43
N ALA A 20 19.62 -6.77 21.50
CA ALA A 20 20.45 -5.58 21.50
C ALA A 20 20.25 -4.91 22.86
N LYS A 21 21.33 -4.60 23.56
CA LYS A 21 21.27 -3.82 24.80
C LYS A 21 20.64 -2.47 24.47
N SER A 22 19.36 -2.29 24.76
CA SER A 22 18.77 -0.98 24.92
C SER A 22 19.53 -0.33 26.08
N LEU A 23 20.36 0.63 25.80
CA LEU A 23 20.89 1.50 26.86
C LEU A 23 19.72 2.42 27.19
N ALA A 24 19.08 2.18 28.34
CA ALA A 24 18.29 3.20 28.97
C ALA A 24 19.14 4.46 29.06
N ALA A 25 18.73 5.53 28.40
CA ALA A 25 19.42 6.81 28.51
C ALA A 25 19.34 7.25 29.97
N PRO A 26 20.37 7.88 30.52
CA PRO A 26 20.24 8.52 31.82
C PRO A 26 19.09 9.53 31.75
N GLU A 27 18.14 9.44 32.67
CA GLU A 27 16.89 10.19 32.74
C GLU A 27 16.98 11.70 32.47
N ALA A 28 18.14 12.31 32.76
CA ALA A 28 18.41 13.72 32.57
C ALA A 28 18.69 14.17 31.13
N ALA A 29 18.87 13.24 30.16
CA ALA A 29 19.26 13.57 28.78
C ALA A 29 18.22 13.19 27.73
N SER A 30 17.05 12.72 28.13
CA SER A 30 16.09 12.05 27.24
C SER A 30 14.71 12.73 27.09
N GLY A 31 14.46 13.81 27.85
CA GLY A 31 13.19 14.54 27.78
C GLY A 31 13.10 15.56 26.63
N PRO A 32 11.89 16.08 26.37
CA PRO A 32 11.67 17.10 25.33
C PRO A 32 12.58 18.32 25.44
N SER A 33 12.81 18.81 26.67
CA SER A 33 13.68 19.97 26.94
C SER A 33 15.14 19.71 26.56
N ALA A 34 15.65 18.52 26.84
CA ALA A 34 17.01 18.13 26.46
C ALA A 34 17.20 18.01 24.93
N MET A 35 16.14 17.66 24.18
CA MET A 35 16.17 17.67 22.72
C MET A 35 16.14 19.10 22.17
N GLU A 36 15.40 20.02 22.78
CA GLU A 36 15.40 21.44 22.41
C GLU A 36 16.74 22.11 22.61
N GLU A 37 17.40 21.86 23.74
CA GLU A 37 18.79 22.37 24.03
C GLU A 37 19.80 21.89 22.97
N ARG A 38 19.54 20.72 22.33
CA ARG A 38 20.36 20.20 21.24
C ARG A 38 19.93 20.70 19.85
N GLY A 39 18.89 21.54 19.78
CA GLY A 39 18.34 22.00 18.51
C GLY A 39 17.48 20.98 17.76
N GLU A 40 17.12 19.87 18.42
CA GLU A 40 16.33 18.76 17.84
C GLU A 40 14.82 18.98 18.05
N THR A 41 14.30 20.09 17.54
CA THR A 41 12.92 20.55 17.78
C THR A 41 11.86 19.55 17.37
N PHE A 42 12.04 18.84 16.24
CA PHE A 42 11.12 17.82 15.75
C PHE A 42 11.06 16.59 16.66
N LYS A 43 12.19 16.21 17.26
CA LYS A 43 12.23 15.10 18.24
C LYS A 43 11.55 15.51 19.55
N ALA A 44 11.73 16.74 19.99
CA ALA A 44 11.04 17.28 21.15
C ALA A 44 9.52 17.31 20.96
N GLU A 45 9.05 17.65 19.75
CA GLU A 45 7.63 17.62 19.40
C GLU A 45 7.08 16.19 19.45
N ILE A 46 7.80 15.20 18.86
CA ILE A 46 7.40 13.79 18.93
C ILE A 46 7.29 13.31 20.39
N LEU A 47 8.29 13.63 21.20
CA LEU A 47 8.34 13.21 22.61
C LEU A 47 7.17 13.76 23.44
N ARG A 48 6.69 14.97 23.15
CA ARG A 48 5.55 15.56 23.84
C ARG A 48 4.21 14.92 23.52
N GLU A 49 4.14 14.24 22.40
CA GLU A 49 2.91 13.58 21.91
C GLU A 49 2.82 12.10 22.31
N LEU A 50 3.92 11.53 22.77
CA LEU A 50 3.91 10.16 23.29
C LEU A 50 3.10 10.10 24.59
N PRO A 51 2.35 9.01 24.84
CA PRO A 51 1.71 8.77 26.12
C PRO A 51 2.72 8.78 27.27
N GLU A 52 2.31 9.22 28.46
CA GLU A 52 3.21 9.32 29.62
C GLU A 52 3.76 7.96 30.08
N ASP A 53 3.07 6.88 29.75
CA ASP A 53 3.42 5.50 30.07
C ASP A 53 4.23 4.79 28.96
N GLU A 54 4.53 5.49 27.87
CA GLU A 54 5.31 4.93 26.76
C GLU A 54 6.80 4.87 27.11
N GLU A 55 7.40 3.68 26.96
CA GLU A 55 8.83 3.49 27.16
C GLU A 55 9.65 4.12 26.02
N ILE A 56 10.41 5.18 26.34
CA ILE A 56 11.23 5.90 25.36
C ILE A 56 12.61 5.27 25.28
N SER A 57 13.00 4.83 24.08
CA SER A 57 14.32 4.27 23.83
C SER A 57 15.16 5.13 22.89
N PHE A 58 16.48 5.15 23.14
CA PHE A 58 17.44 5.85 22.31
C PHE A 58 18.50 4.89 21.79
N CYS A 59 18.90 5.07 20.54
CA CYS A 59 20.04 4.39 19.96
C CYS A 59 21.24 5.33 19.94
N ARG A 60 22.36 4.91 20.52
CA ARG A 60 23.62 5.66 20.50
C ARG A 60 24.63 4.96 19.59
N GLN A 61 25.29 5.75 18.74
CA GLN A 61 26.37 5.29 17.89
C GLN A 61 27.51 6.34 17.87
N GLY A 62 28.53 6.12 18.68
CA GLY A 62 29.52 7.13 18.92
C GLY A 62 28.93 8.37 19.60
N GLU A 63 29.09 9.54 18.99
CA GLU A 63 28.50 10.80 19.45
C GLU A 63 27.06 10.99 18.96
N TYR A 64 26.61 10.19 17.99
CA TYR A 64 25.26 10.27 17.44
C TYR A 64 24.25 9.57 18.35
N VAL A 65 23.16 10.26 18.66
CA VAL A 65 22.07 9.74 19.49
C VAL A 65 20.76 9.98 18.76
N GLU A 66 19.96 8.92 18.58
CA GLU A 66 18.68 8.98 17.89
C GLU A 66 17.57 8.39 18.74
N LEU A 67 16.39 9.05 18.72
CA LEU A 67 15.14 8.51 19.24
C LEU A 67 14.70 7.36 18.34
N CYS A 68 14.50 6.17 18.88
CA CYS A 68 14.20 5.01 18.08
C CYS A 68 13.52 3.87 18.84
N ALA A 69 12.51 3.27 18.26
CA ALA A 69 11.78 2.14 18.83
C ALA A 69 12.42 0.75 18.55
N GLY A 70 13.64 0.70 17.96
CA GLY A 70 14.31 -0.56 17.62
C GLY A 70 13.57 -1.44 16.62
N PRO A 71 14.05 -2.67 16.31
CA PRO A 71 15.36 -3.21 16.66
C PRO A 71 16.51 -2.62 15.83
N HIS A 72 17.73 -2.70 16.35
CA HIS A 72 18.94 -2.20 15.70
C HIS A 72 19.91 -3.31 15.39
N VAL A 73 20.77 -3.10 14.38
CA VAL A 73 21.97 -3.93 14.19
C VAL A 73 22.99 -3.63 15.29
N ALA A 74 23.68 -4.66 15.79
CA ALA A 74 24.64 -4.49 16.85
C ALA A 74 25.85 -3.62 16.46
N TYR A 75 26.24 -3.68 15.19
CA TYR A 75 27.38 -2.95 14.65
C TYR A 75 27.08 -2.45 13.24
N THR A 76 27.54 -1.25 12.89
CA THR A 76 27.42 -0.71 11.52
C THR A 76 28.14 -1.55 10.47
N SER A 77 29.19 -2.27 10.87
CA SER A 77 29.89 -3.22 9.98
C SER A 77 29.03 -4.38 9.48
N ALA A 78 27.85 -4.61 10.08
CA ALA A 78 26.86 -5.56 9.55
C ALA A 78 26.21 -5.07 8.24
N VAL A 79 26.20 -3.76 8.00
CA VAL A 79 25.73 -3.14 6.76
C VAL A 79 26.89 -3.11 5.76
N ARG A 80 27.08 -4.21 5.04
CA ARG A 80 28.23 -4.39 4.13
C ARG A 80 28.04 -3.74 2.77
N ALA A 81 26.81 -3.74 2.28
CA ALA A 81 26.47 -3.18 0.97
C ALA A 81 25.27 -2.25 1.11
N PHE A 82 25.41 -1.01 0.68
CA PHE A 82 24.33 -0.03 0.68
C PHE A 82 24.40 0.91 -0.51
N LYS A 83 23.25 1.48 -0.87
CA LYS A 83 23.14 2.48 -1.93
C LYS A 83 22.14 3.56 -1.53
N LEU A 84 22.54 4.83 -1.65
CA LEU A 84 21.60 5.95 -1.63
C LEU A 84 20.93 6.05 -2.99
N LEU A 85 19.59 6.06 -2.99
CA LEU A 85 18.78 5.95 -4.20
C LEU A 85 18.30 7.32 -4.70
N SER A 86 17.74 8.13 -3.80
CA SER A 86 17.18 9.42 -4.17
C SER A 86 17.07 10.35 -2.96
N VAL A 87 16.86 11.63 -3.27
CA VAL A 87 16.56 12.69 -2.31
C VAL A 87 15.24 13.33 -2.72
N ALA A 88 14.35 13.60 -1.76
CA ALA A 88 13.09 14.28 -2.00
C ALA A 88 12.76 15.23 -0.84
N GLY A 89 12.02 16.29 -1.12
CA GLY A 89 11.36 17.10 -0.09
C GLY A 89 10.21 16.31 0.54
N ALA A 90 9.98 16.49 1.83
CA ALA A 90 8.85 15.94 2.53
C ALA A 90 8.41 16.91 3.63
N TYR A 91 7.18 17.38 3.57
CA TYR A 91 6.64 18.22 4.62
C TYR A 91 6.53 17.45 5.93
N TRP A 92 6.87 18.11 7.04
CA TRP A 92 6.71 17.55 8.36
C TRP A 92 5.27 17.09 8.57
N ARG A 93 5.09 15.83 8.99
CA ARG A 93 3.77 15.18 9.16
C ARG A 93 2.89 15.15 7.92
N GLY A 94 3.46 15.39 6.73
CA GLY A 94 2.71 15.35 5.48
C GLY A 94 1.80 16.55 5.22
N ASP A 95 1.88 17.60 6.04
CA ASP A 95 1.11 18.84 5.88
C ASP A 95 2.00 19.91 5.20
N GLU A 96 1.55 20.44 4.06
CA GLU A 96 2.26 21.47 3.28
C GLU A 96 2.47 22.79 4.01
N ARG A 97 1.74 23.04 5.09
CA ARG A 97 1.90 24.21 5.95
C ARG A 97 3.07 24.10 6.90
N ASN A 98 3.57 22.89 7.10
CA ASN A 98 4.70 22.59 7.96
C ASN A 98 6.03 22.74 7.22
N PRO A 99 7.16 22.87 7.94
CA PRO A 99 8.49 22.92 7.33
C PRO A 99 8.78 21.74 6.41
N MET A 100 9.38 22.04 5.27
CA MET A 100 9.83 21.01 4.34
C MET A 100 11.18 20.46 4.75
N LEU A 101 11.22 19.15 4.99
CA LEU A 101 12.42 18.40 5.35
C LEU A 101 13.01 17.71 4.12
N THR A 102 14.28 17.37 4.21
CA THR A 102 14.97 16.55 3.19
C THR A 102 14.88 15.08 3.57
N ARG A 103 14.21 14.28 2.72
CA ARG A 103 14.12 12.83 2.85
C ARG A 103 15.12 12.16 1.91
N ILE A 104 16.00 11.35 2.45
CA ILE A 104 16.96 10.56 1.69
C ILE A 104 16.52 9.11 1.71
N TYR A 105 16.39 8.52 0.52
CA TYR A 105 16.05 7.11 0.35
C TYR A 105 17.32 6.31 0.08
N GLY A 106 17.43 5.17 0.74
CA GLY A 106 18.53 4.23 0.57
C GLY A 106 18.05 2.80 0.77
N THR A 107 18.92 1.86 0.39
CA THR A 107 18.71 0.43 0.62
C THR A 107 20.02 -0.20 1.03
N SER A 108 19.96 -1.30 1.77
CA SER A 108 21.15 -2.08 2.15
C SER A 108 20.88 -3.58 2.09
N PHE A 109 21.95 -4.34 1.87
CA PHE A 109 21.91 -5.79 1.74
C PHE A 109 23.13 -6.42 2.48
N PRO A 110 23.04 -7.71 2.84
CA PRO A 110 24.14 -8.43 3.48
C PRO A 110 25.36 -8.59 2.59
N SER A 111 25.22 -8.56 1.26
CA SER A 111 26.33 -8.68 0.30
C SER A 111 26.14 -7.71 -0.88
N GLN A 112 27.26 -7.45 -1.56
CA GLN A 112 27.27 -6.57 -2.75
C GLN A 112 26.49 -7.19 -3.91
N GLU A 113 26.56 -8.50 -4.08
CA GLU A 113 25.84 -9.22 -5.15
C GLU A 113 24.32 -9.07 -5.01
N LEU A 114 23.80 -9.20 -3.77
CA LEU A 114 22.37 -9.03 -3.50
C LEU A 114 21.92 -7.59 -3.72
N LEU A 115 22.78 -6.62 -3.40
CA LEU A 115 22.51 -5.22 -3.70
C LEU A 115 22.42 -4.98 -5.21
N GLU A 116 23.38 -5.48 -5.97
CA GLU A 116 23.40 -5.36 -7.43
C GLU A 116 22.20 -6.05 -8.09
N GLU A 117 21.84 -7.24 -7.64
CA GLU A 117 20.62 -7.92 -8.09
C GLU A 117 19.37 -7.05 -7.83
N HIS A 118 19.27 -6.47 -6.64
CA HIS A 118 18.15 -5.58 -6.32
C HIS A 118 18.13 -4.33 -7.20
N LEU A 119 19.27 -3.68 -7.42
CA LEU A 119 19.37 -2.49 -8.26
C LEU A 119 19.00 -2.82 -9.72
N ASN A 120 19.50 -3.93 -10.26
CA ASN A 120 19.15 -4.41 -11.59
C ASN A 120 17.65 -4.69 -11.70
N ARG A 121 17.04 -5.30 -10.68
CA ARG A 121 15.58 -5.51 -10.60
C ARG A 121 14.80 -4.19 -10.63
N LEU A 122 15.28 -3.16 -9.93
CA LEU A 122 14.64 -1.83 -9.95
C LEU A 122 14.76 -1.17 -11.33
N GLU A 123 15.88 -1.31 -12.01
CA GLU A 123 16.08 -0.79 -13.37
C GLU A 123 15.18 -1.51 -14.38
N GLU A 124 15.12 -2.83 -14.30
CA GLU A 124 14.23 -3.64 -15.14
C GLU A 124 12.76 -3.30 -14.88
N ALA A 125 12.36 -3.07 -13.64
CA ALA A 125 11.01 -2.64 -13.31
C ALA A 125 10.67 -1.28 -13.94
N LYS A 126 11.63 -0.33 -13.97
CA LYS A 126 11.44 0.96 -14.67
C LYS A 126 11.28 0.80 -16.18
N LYS A 127 12.06 -0.09 -16.80
CA LYS A 127 11.94 -0.39 -18.23
C LYS A 127 10.60 -1.01 -18.58
N ARG A 128 10.05 -1.85 -17.65
CA ARG A 128 8.79 -2.56 -17.81
C ARG A 128 7.59 -1.82 -17.21
N ASP A 129 7.71 -0.52 -16.91
CA ASP A 129 6.58 0.27 -16.42
C ASP A 129 5.43 0.22 -17.44
N HIS A 130 4.30 -0.35 -17.03
CA HIS A 130 3.13 -0.55 -17.89
C HIS A 130 2.59 0.76 -18.47
N ARG A 131 2.76 1.89 -17.77
CA ARG A 131 2.32 3.21 -18.25
C ARG A 131 3.18 3.69 -19.43
N LYS A 132 4.50 3.40 -19.34
CA LYS A 132 5.45 3.71 -20.42
C LYS A 132 5.18 2.80 -21.62
N LEU A 133 5.22 1.49 -21.41
CA LEU A 133 5.01 0.49 -22.45
C LEU A 133 3.62 0.61 -23.08
N GLY A 134 2.58 0.84 -22.29
CA GLY A 134 1.22 1.01 -22.78
C GLY A 134 1.08 2.19 -23.73
N ARG A 135 1.76 3.30 -23.43
CA ARG A 135 1.80 4.47 -24.31
C ARG A 135 2.61 4.22 -25.58
N GLU A 136 3.83 3.70 -25.44
CA GLU A 136 4.74 3.43 -26.55
C GLU A 136 4.17 2.42 -27.55
N LEU A 137 3.48 1.40 -27.07
CA LEU A 137 2.84 0.36 -27.87
C LEU A 137 1.43 0.74 -28.36
N GLY A 138 0.88 1.86 -27.90
CA GLY A 138 -0.49 2.28 -28.25
C GLY A 138 -1.55 1.34 -27.69
N LEU A 139 -1.41 0.87 -26.45
CA LEU A 139 -2.35 -0.07 -25.83
C LEU A 139 -3.50 0.65 -25.14
N PHE A 140 -3.23 1.74 -24.45
CA PHE A 140 -4.24 2.55 -23.77
C PHE A 140 -3.80 4.02 -23.64
N ALA A 141 -4.77 4.86 -23.38
CA ALA A 141 -4.57 6.29 -23.12
C ALA A 141 -5.30 6.68 -21.82
N LEU A 142 -4.83 7.75 -21.19
CA LEU A 142 -5.47 8.42 -20.07
C LEU A 142 -5.89 9.81 -20.52
N PHE A 143 -7.15 10.16 -20.34
CA PHE A 143 -7.70 11.46 -20.68
C PHE A 143 -8.12 12.22 -19.42
N LYS A 144 -8.15 13.56 -19.52
CA LYS A 144 -8.57 14.43 -18.42
C LYS A 144 -10.05 14.27 -18.04
N GLU A 145 -10.86 13.78 -18.99
CA GLU A 145 -12.29 13.50 -18.83
C GLU A 145 -12.55 12.25 -17.97
N GLY A 146 -11.54 11.39 -17.81
CA GLY A 146 -11.61 10.19 -16.97
C GLY A 146 -10.32 9.98 -16.19
N PRO A 147 -10.00 10.84 -15.20
CA PRO A 147 -8.77 10.73 -14.45
C PRO A 147 -8.69 9.39 -13.71
N GLY A 148 -7.62 8.63 -13.98
CA GLY A 148 -7.44 7.30 -13.39
C GLY A 148 -8.12 6.14 -14.14
N PHE A 149 -8.95 6.42 -15.17
CA PHE A 149 -9.61 5.40 -15.97
C PHE A 149 -8.89 5.21 -17.32
N PRO A 150 -8.36 4.02 -17.62
CA PRO A 150 -7.69 3.76 -18.89
C PRO A 150 -8.70 3.57 -20.02
N PHE A 151 -8.47 4.25 -21.13
CA PHE A 151 -9.16 4.05 -22.40
C PHE A 151 -8.36 3.05 -23.21
N PHE A 152 -8.88 1.83 -23.37
CA PHE A 152 -8.20 0.82 -24.19
C PHE A 152 -8.31 1.14 -25.67
N LEU A 153 -7.15 1.26 -26.33
CA LEU A 153 -7.04 1.44 -27.76
C LEU A 153 -7.16 0.08 -28.48
N PRO A 154 -7.32 0.02 -29.81
CA PRO A 154 -7.57 -1.24 -30.51
C PRO A 154 -6.59 -2.36 -30.17
N LYS A 155 -5.27 -2.08 -30.17
CA LYS A 155 -4.25 -3.09 -29.79
C LYS A 155 -4.37 -3.52 -28.32
N GLY A 156 -4.66 -2.58 -27.44
CA GLY A 156 -4.83 -2.86 -26.01
C GLY A 156 -6.08 -3.69 -25.76
N LEU A 157 -7.15 -3.44 -26.49
CA LEU A 157 -8.39 -4.23 -26.40
C LEU A 157 -8.19 -5.68 -26.87
N ILE A 158 -7.43 -5.88 -27.96
CA ILE A 158 -7.06 -7.22 -28.41
C ILE A 158 -6.31 -7.98 -27.30
N LEU A 159 -5.28 -7.36 -26.72
CA LEU A 159 -4.51 -7.96 -25.63
C LEU A 159 -5.40 -8.26 -24.42
N LYS A 160 -6.26 -7.32 -24.02
CA LYS A 160 -7.22 -7.49 -22.93
C LYS A 160 -8.14 -8.68 -23.18
N ASN A 161 -8.70 -8.80 -24.39
CA ASN A 161 -9.61 -9.90 -24.72
C ASN A 161 -8.88 -11.26 -24.72
N LEU A 162 -7.66 -11.36 -25.22
CA LEU A 162 -6.86 -12.58 -25.14
C LEU A 162 -6.65 -13.04 -23.69
N LEU A 163 -6.38 -12.11 -22.77
CA LEU A 163 -6.24 -12.42 -21.35
C LEU A 163 -7.57 -12.85 -20.72
N ILE A 164 -8.68 -12.21 -21.12
CA ILE A 164 -10.05 -12.58 -20.69
C ILE A 164 -10.41 -13.99 -21.18
N ASP A 165 -10.12 -14.31 -22.43
CA ASP A 165 -10.42 -15.62 -23.00
C ASP A 165 -9.59 -16.71 -22.32
N TYR A 166 -8.32 -16.45 -22.03
CA TYR A 166 -7.49 -17.36 -21.25
C TYR A 166 -8.05 -17.58 -19.84
N TRP A 167 -8.47 -16.52 -19.18
CA TRP A 167 -9.09 -16.60 -17.85
C TRP A 167 -10.39 -17.43 -17.90
N ARG A 168 -11.25 -17.23 -18.91
CA ARG A 168 -12.48 -18.03 -19.10
C ARG A 168 -12.19 -19.50 -19.29
N GLN A 169 -11.18 -19.83 -20.10
CA GLN A 169 -10.77 -21.21 -20.32
C GLN A 169 -10.31 -21.89 -19.02
N LEU A 170 -9.53 -21.19 -18.20
CA LEU A 170 -9.09 -21.71 -16.90
C LEU A 170 -10.28 -21.93 -15.97
N HIS A 171 -11.17 -20.95 -15.85
CA HIS A 171 -12.34 -21.03 -14.96
C HIS A 171 -13.32 -22.11 -15.39
N ALA A 172 -13.59 -22.25 -16.69
CA ALA A 172 -14.45 -23.31 -17.21
C ALA A 172 -13.87 -24.70 -16.90
N ARG A 173 -12.55 -24.89 -17.06
CA ARG A 173 -11.87 -26.15 -16.73
C ARG A 173 -12.00 -26.50 -15.25
N GLU A 174 -11.97 -25.51 -14.36
CA GLU A 174 -12.11 -25.69 -12.92
C GLU A 174 -13.60 -25.71 -12.44
N GLY A 175 -14.54 -25.74 -13.36
CA GLY A 175 -15.96 -25.84 -13.08
C GLY A 175 -16.62 -24.55 -12.57
N TYR A 176 -16.03 -23.39 -12.83
CA TYR A 176 -16.65 -22.10 -12.54
C TYR A 176 -17.69 -21.75 -13.61
N ARG A 177 -18.79 -21.17 -13.15
CA ARG A 177 -19.83 -20.58 -14.00
C ARG A 177 -19.69 -19.07 -13.99
N GLU A 178 -19.51 -18.48 -15.17
CA GLU A 178 -19.38 -17.02 -15.31
C GLU A 178 -20.76 -16.38 -15.12
N THR A 179 -20.80 -15.33 -14.31
CA THR A 179 -21.98 -14.48 -14.07
C THR A 179 -21.64 -13.04 -14.37
N SER A 180 -22.65 -12.20 -14.54
CA SER A 180 -22.51 -10.76 -14.69
C SER A 180 -23.59 -10.06 -13.89
N THR A 181 -23.20 -9.13 -13.04
CA THR A 181 -24.11 -8.34 -12.22
C THR A 181 -24.12 -6.88 -12.66
N PRO A 182 -25.21 -6.13 -12.46
CA PRO A 182 -25.29 -4.73 -12.84
C PRO A 182 -24.18 -3.89 -12.18
N VAL A 183 -23.74 -2.85 -12.88
CA VAL A 183 -22.71 -1.93 -12.37
C VAL A 183 -23.30 -0.98 -11.33
N ILE A 184 -24.57 -0.58 -11.48
CA ILE A 184 -25.27 0.33 -10.58
C ILE A 184 -26.34 -0.46 -9.84
N LEU A 185 -26.30 -0.41 -8.51
CA LEU A 185 -27.24 -1.12 -7.63
C LEU A 185 -27.73 -0.18 -6.53
N ASN A 186 -28.92 -0.42 -5.99
CA ASN A 186 -29.51 0.44 -4.99
C ASN A 186 -28.80 0.36 -3.63
N ARG A 187 -29.00 1.38 -2.81
CA ARG A 187 -28.40 1.53 -1.49
C ARG A 187 -28.68 0.36 -0.56
N GLN A 188 -29.89 -0.21 -0.60
CA GLN A 188 -30.30 -1.28 0.32
C GLN A 188 -29.35 -2.51 0.28
N LEU A 189 -28.83 -2.86 -0.90
CA LEU A 189 -27.85 -3.95 -1.01
C LEU A 189 -26.56 -3.63 -0.25
N TRP A 190 -26.13 -2.39 -0.30
CA TRP A 190 -24.89 -1.93 0.35
C TRP A 190 -25.06 -1.79 1.86
N GLU A 191 -26.25 -1.45 2.34
CA GLU A 191 -26.59 -1.48 3.77
C GLU A 191 -26.59 -2.92 4.28
N THR A 192 -27.28 -3.82 3.60
CA THR A 192 -27.36 -5.25 3.96
C THR A 192 -25.97 -5.90 4.02
N SER A 193 -25.07 -5.49 3.15
CA SER A 193 -23.69 -6.03 3.08
C SER A 193 -22.67 -5.26 3.94
N GLY A 194 -23.10 -4.23 4.68
CA GLY A 194 -22.23 -3.40 5.54
C GLY A 194 -21.32 -2.41 4.80
N HIS A 195 -21.35 -2.40 3.47
CA HIS A 195 -20.48 -1.49 2.69
C HIS A 195 -20.88 -0.03 2.85
N TRP A 196 -22.16 0.26 3.08
CA TRP A 196 -22.65 1.63 3.24
C TRP A 196 -22.08 2.31 4.48
N GLU A 197 -21.93 1.59 5.58
CA GLU A 197 -21.39 2.13 6.83
C GLU A 197 -19.87 2.27 6.81
N HIS A 198 -19.17 1.29 6.24
CA HIS A 198 -17.71 1.21 6.33
C HIS A 198 -16.97 1.73 5.10
N TYR A 199 -17.66 1.92 3.96
CA TYR A 199 -17.03 2.16 2.66
C TYR A 199 -17.62 3.34 1.89
N ARG A 200 -18.60 4.07 2.47
CA ARG A 200 -19.36 5.12 1.78
C ARG A 200 -18.46 6.17 1.12
N ASP A 201 -17.41 6.61 1.82
CA ASP A 201 -16.49 7.65 1.32
C ASP A 201 -15.69 7.21 0.09
N ASN A 202 -15.60 5.90 -0.12
CA ASN A 202 -14.94 5.31 -1.27
C ASN A 202 -15.92 4.89 -2.39
N MET A 203 -17.21 5.17 -2.25
CA MET A 203 -18.24 4.79 -3.23
C MET A 203 -18.64 5.97 -4.09
N TYR A 204 -18.89 5.71 -5.37
CA TYR A 204 -19.56 6.67 -6.24
C TYR A 204 -21.08 6.49 -6.09
N THR A 205 -21.73 7.49 -5.53
CA THR A 205 -23.18 7.48 -5.27
C THR A 205 -23.92 8.37 -6.27
N THR A 206 -25.16 8.00 -6.59
CA THR A 206 -26.08 8.80 -7.40
C THR A 206 -27.50 8.63 -6.90
N ALA A 207 -28.41 9.52 -7.28
CA ALA A 207 -29.82 9.40 -7.00
C ALA A 207 -30.60 9.21 -8.31
N ILE A 208 -31.53 8.26 -8.33
CA ILE A 208 -32.42 7.97 -9.46
C ILE A 208 -33.85 7.91 -8.90
N ASP A 209 -34.72 8.74 -9.40
CA ASP A 209 -36.12 8.83 -8.97
C ASP A 209 -36.30 8.98 -7.44
N GLY A 210 -35.41 9.74 -6.79
CA GLY A 210 -35.42 9.96 -5.35
C GLY A 210 -34.86 8.82 -4.51
N ALA A 211 -34.37 7.77 -5.10
CA ALA A 211 -33.71 6.66 -4.42
C ALA A 211 -32.18 6.70 -4.62
N ASP A 212 -31.43 6.33 -3.59
CA ASP A 212 -29.98 6.28 -3.63
C ASP A 212 -29.49 5.00 -4.35
N PHE A 213 -28.56 5.18 -5.26
CA PHE A 213 -27.85 4.12 -5.98
C PHE A 213 -26.34 4.32 -5.89
N CYS A 214 -25.58 3.24 -6.07
CA CYS A 214 -24.13 3.27 -6.10
C CYS A 214 -23.57 2.48 -7.27
N VAL A 215 -22.47 2.98 -7.81
CA VAL A 215 -21.60 2.19 -8.67
C VAL A 215 -20.91 1.13 -7.80
N LYS A 216 -21.01 -0.12 -8.16
CA LYS A 216 -20.53 -1.23 -7.31
C LYS A 216 -19.02 -1.11 -7.00
N PRO A 217 -18.66 -1.04 -5.72
CA PRO A 217 -17.27 -1.07 -5.28
C PRO A 217 -16.71 -2.50 -5.21
N MET A 218 -17.59 -3.50 -5.17
CA MET A 218 -17.30 -4.93 -5.11
C MET A 218 -18.39 -5.73 -5.85
N SER A 219 -17.99 -6.86 -6.44
CA SER A 219 -18.95 -7.76 -7.15
C SER A 219 -19.66 -8.73 -6.20
N CYS A 220 -19.10 -9.01 -5.02
CA CYS A 220 -19.61 -10.03 -4.11
C CYS A 220 -21.08 -9.87 -3.72
N PRO A 221 -21.61 -8.69 -3.33
CA PRO A 221 -23.01 -8.55 -2.94
C PRO A 221 -23.98 -8.89 -4.08
N GLY A 222 -23.67 -8.44 -5.32
CA GLY A 222 -24.45 -8.82 -6.51
C GLY A 222 -24.40 -10.32 -6.79
N GLY A 223 -23.22 -10.93 -6.65
CA GLY A 223 -23.06 -12.38 -6.80
C GLY A 223 -23.84 -13.17 -5.76
N MET A 224 -23.95 -12.69 -4.51
CA MET A 224 -24.79 -13.32 -3.49
C MET A 224 -26.27 -13.31 -3.84
N LEU A 225 -26.79 -12.23 -4.45
CA LEU A 225 -28.16 -12.21 -4.94
C LEU A 225 -28.39 -13.31 -6.00
N VAL A 226 -27.43 -13.51 -6.92
CA VAL A 226 -27.50 -14.61 -7.91
C VAL A 226 -27.50 -15.97 -7.22
N CYS A 227 -26.69 -16.15 -6.17
CA CYS A 227 -26.67 -17.39 -5.39
C CYS A 227 -28.00 -17.68 -4.67
N GLN A 228 -28.71 -16.64 -4.25
CA GLN A 228 -29.97 -16.75 -3.51
C GLN A 228 -31.20 -16.98 -4.41
N MET A 229 -31.08 -16.88 -5.71
CA MET A 229 -32.25 -17.05 -6.66
C MET A 229 -32.86 -18.43 -6.58
N GLU A 230 -32.10 -19.44 -6.21
CA GLU A 230 -32.58 -20.82 -6.11
C GLU A 230 -32.34 -21.37 -4.70
N PRO A 231 -33.29 -22.14 -4.14
CA PRO A 231 -33.04 -22.87 -2.90
C PRO A 231 -31.85 -23.84 -3.07
N ARG A 232 -30.93 -23.85 -2.12
CA ARG A 232 -29.73 -24.67 -2.18
C ARG A 232 -29.62 -25.56 -0.96
N SER A 233 -29.15 -26.78 -1.18
CA SER A 233 -28.81 -27.72 -0.15
C SER A 233 -27.30 -27.73 0.09
N TYR A 234 -26.85 -28.19 1.26
CA TYR A 234 -25.44 -28.43 1.52
C TYR A 234 -24.80 -29.41 0.52
N ARG A 235 -25.60 -30.23 -0.15
CA ARG A 235 -25.14 -31.17 -1.19
C ARG A 235 -24.80 -30.48 -2.51
N ASP A 236 -25.26 -29.24 -2.71
CA ASP A 236 -24.99 -28.44 -3.91
C ASP A 236 -23.65 -27.71 -3.81
N LEU A 237 -23.00 -27.79 -2.63
CA LEU A 237 -21.71 -27.14 -2.36
C LEU A 237 -20.53 -28.04 -2.76
N PRO A 238 -19.41 -27.44 -3.22
CA PRO A 238 -19.16 -26.02 -3.39
C PRO A 238 -19.77 -25.43 -4.66
N LEU A 239 -20.36 -24.22 -4.53
CA LEU A 239 -20.76 -23.41 -5.69
C LEU A 239 -19.56 -22.61 -6.18
N ARG A 240 -19.32 -22.61 -7.49
CA ARG A 240 -18.21 -21.89 -8.11
C ARG A 240 -18.77 -20.91 -9.13
N PHE A 241 -18.81 -19.63 -8.74
CA PHE A 241 -19.15 -18.53 -9.61
C PHE A 241 -17.95 -17.62 -9.82
N SER A 242 -17.86 -17.01 -10.98
CA SER A 242 -16.84 -16.04 -11.31
C SER A 242 -17.46 -14.88 -12.07
N GLU A 243 -16.88 -13.69 -11.93
CA GLU A 243 -17.33 -12.48 -12.61
C GLU A 243 -16.14 -11.62 -13.01
N LEU A 244 -16.10 -11.20 -14.25
CA LEU A 244 -15.26 -10.10 -14.72
C LEU A 244 -15.96 -8.77 -14.41
N GLY A 245 -16.11 -8.49 -13.10
CA GLY A 245 -16.87 -7.36 -12.62
C GLY A 245 -16.17 -6.03 -12.84
N LEU A 246 -16.87 -5.09 -13.46
CA LEU A 246 -16.43 -3.71 -13.53
C LEU A 246 -16.75 -3.02 -12.21
N ILE A 247 -15.72 -2.74 -11.41
CA ILE A 247 -15.83 -2.10 -10.11
C ILE A 247 -15.10 -0.76 -10.09
N HIS A 248 -15.66 0.21 -9.36
CA HIS A 248 -15.05 1.53 -9.23
C HIS A 248 -15.06 1.99 -7.77
N ARG A 249 -13.93 2.58 -7.34
CA ARG A 249 -13.77 3.14 -6.00
C ARG A 249 -13.16 4.52 -6.08
N ASN A 250 -13.65 5.42 -5.25
CA ASN A 250 -13.06 6.74 -5.03
C ASN A 250 -11.93 6.58 -4.01
N GLU A 251 -10.73 6.28 -4.45
CA GLU A 251 -9.55 6.11 -3.60
C GLU A 251 -8.60 7.30 -3.78
N LYS A 252 -8.02 7.78 -2.68
CA LYS A 252 -7.00 8.84 -2.74
C LYS A 252 -5.80 8.34 -3.55
N SER A 253 -5.20 9.22 -4.35
CA SER A 253 -4.00 8.91 -5.13
C SER A 253 -2.89 8.34 -4.23
N GLY A 254 -2.29 7.23 -4.63
CA GLY A 254 -1.20 6.57 -3.89
C GLY A 254 -1.63 5.60 -2.78
N THR A 255 -2.91 5.31 -2.61
CA THR A 255 -3.44 4.37 -1.60
C THR A 255 -3.02 2.92 -1.87
N ARG A 256 -2.70 2.56 -3.12
CA ARG A 256 -2.16 1.25 -3.49
C ARG A 256 -0.63 1.32 -3.56
N ARG A 257 0.00 0.69 -2.62
CA ARG A 257 1.45 0.39 -2.63
C ARG A 257 1.68 -1.09 -2.80
#